data_de0a0b0f4423de7ff5855e9f7a82ad41
#
_entry.id   de0a0b0f4423de7ff5855e9f7a82ad41
#
_cell.length_a   1.000
_cell.length_b   1.000
_cell.length_c   1.000
_cell.angle_alpha   90.00
_cell.angle_beta   90.00
_cell.angle_gamma   90.00
#
_symmetry.space_group_name_H-M   'P 1'
#
loop_
_entity.id
_entity.type
_entity.pdbx_description
1 polymer ?
#
loop_
_entity_poly.entity_id
_entity_poly.type
_entity_poly.pdbx_seq_one_letter_code
_entity_poly.pdbx_strand_id
1 'polypeptide(L)'
;MKTLLTIAIGIACTATVPLASRFIEANAAQAQGAVTLKPPSEFQSIQDKRARSIALFQEAGKVIQSPRCLNCHPVTDRPRQGDDMHLHEPPVQRGAGGMGASGMRCFTCHGAANFDPGKIPGNPKWMLAPASMAWVGKSLGHICAQIKDPARNGGKTMEQLVEHMAHDELVGWGWHPGVGRTPAPGTQEEFGALIKAWAESGAYCPKG
;
A
#
# COMPACT_ATOMS: atom_id res chain seq x y z
N MET A 1 1.29 18.16 -79.65
CA MET A 1 0.63 17.39 -78.59
C MET A 1 1.33 17.67 -77.27
N LYS A 2 0.71 18.45 -76.32
CA LYS A 2 1.27 18.80 -75.02
C LYS A 2 0.48 18.03 -73.96
N THR A 3 1.10 17.08 -73.30
CA THR A 3 0.48 16.29 -72.24
C THR A 3 0.59 17.05 -70.92
N LEU A 4 -0.56 17.40 -70.34
CA LEU A 4 -0.65 18.00 -69.00
C LEU A 4 -0.58 16.88 -67.92
N LEU A 5 0.39 16.98 -67.05
CA LEU A 5 0.54 16.09 -65.88
C LEU A 5 -0.16 16.73 -64.71
N THR A 6 -1.27 16.14 -64.24
CA THR A 6 -2.03 16.61 -63.10
C THR A 6 -1.44 15.96 -61.84
N ILE A 7 -0.86 16.79 -60.96
CA ILE A 7 -0.37 16.35 -59.62
C ILE A 7 -1.52 16.48 -58.63
N ALA A 8 -2.00 15.37 -58.09
CA ALA A 8 -2.96 15.35 -56.97
C ALA A 8 -2.20 15.46 -55.64
N ILE A 9 -2.39 16.57 -54.95
CA ILE A 9 -1.86 16.78 -53.58
C ILE A 9 -2.88 16.18 -52.59
N GLY A 10 -2.52 15.04 -52.03
CA GLY A 10 -3.28 14.42 -50.93
C GLY A 10 -3.04 15.18 -49.62
N ILE A 11 -4.06 15.81 -49.08
CA ILE A 11 -4.04 16.43 -47.75
C ILE A 11 -4.22 15.30 -46.70
N ALA A 12 -3.14 14.91 -46.02
CA ALA A 12 -3.21 14.02 -44.89
C ALA A 12 -3.80 14.79 -43.66
N CYS A 13 -5.05 14.51 -43.32
CA CYS A 13 -5.69 15.03 -42.14
C CYS A 13 -5.14 14.29 -40.92
N THR A 14 -4.14 14.85 -40.22
CA THR A 14 -3.67 14.33 -38.92
C THR A 14 -4.66 14.72 -37.87
N ALA A 15 -5.48 13.76 -37.40
CA ALA A 15 -6.37 13.95 -36.28
C ALA A 15 -5.52 14.13 -35.00
N THR A 16 -5.42 15.37 -34.51
CA THR A 16 -4.85 15.66 -33.19
C THR A 16 -5.83 15.27 -32.11
N VAL A 17 -5.56 14.17 -31.43
CA VAL A 17 -6.32 13.77 -30.22
C VAL A 17 -6.03 14.80 -29.13
N PRO A 18 -7.04 15.45 -28.53
CA PRO A 18 -6.82 16.47 -27.50
C PRO A 18 -6.14 15.87 -26.27
N LEU A 19 -5.20 16.64 -25.69
CA LEU A 19 -4.40 16.22 -24.53
C LEU A 19 -5.27 15.71 -23.36
N ALA A 20 -6.46 16.30 -23.17
CA ALA A 20 -7.42 15.92 -22.13
C ALA A 20 -7.86 14.44 -22.24
N SER A 21 -8.04 13.89 -23.45
CA SER A 21 -8.41 12.48 -23.64
C SER A 21 -7.32 11.52 -23.18
N ARG A 22 -6.07 11.89 -23.31
CA ARG A 22 -4.93 11.06 -22.88
C ARG A 22 -4.81 10.97 -21.35
N PHE A 23 -5.18 12.01 -20.61
CA PHE A 23 -5.19 11.97 -19.14
C PHE A 23 -6.33 11.11 -18.60
N ILE A 24 -7.47 11.10 -19.25
CA ILE A 24 -8.63 10.26 -18.85
C ILE A 24 -8.32 8.78 -19.12
N GLU A 25 -7.71 8.45 -20.26
CA GLU A 25 -7.32 7.09 -20.62
C GLU A 25 -6.18 6.56 -19.71
N ALA A 26 -5.21 7.39 -19.33
CA ALA A 26 -4.14 7.02 -18.40
C ALA A 26 -4.68 6.72 -17.00
N ASN A 27 -5.62 7.52 -16.49
CA ASN A 27 -6.27 7.25 -15.21
C ASN A 27 -7.17 6.01 -15.24
N ALA A 28 -7.86 5.75 -16.35
CA ALA A 28 -8.67 4.54 -16.53
C ALA A 28 -7.79 3.26 -16.63
N ALA A 29 -6.64 3.34 -17.28
CA ALA A 29 -5.69 2.23 -17.38
C ALA A 29 -5.04 1.89 -16.01
N GLN A 30 -4.81 2.87 -15.14
CA GLN A 30 -4.35 2.64 -13.77
C GLN A 30 -5.42 2.01 -12.89
N ALA A 31 -6.70 2.28 -13.13
CA ALA A 31 -7.81 1.67 -12.40
C ALA A 31 -8.05 0.19 -12.77
N GLN A 32 -7.67 -0.24 -13.96
CA GLN A 32 -7.93 -1.60 -14.47
C GLN A 32 -7.00 -2.68 -13.89
N GLY A 33 -6.00 -2.32 -13.09
CA GLY A 33 -5.07 -3.26 -12.44
C GLY A 33 -5.17 -3.31 -10.92
N ALA A 34 -6.02 -2.50 -10.30
CA ALA A 34 -6.13 -2.45 -8.84
C ALA A 34 -6.81 -3.74 -8.31
N VAL A 35 -6.09 -4.47 -7.47
CA VAL A 35 -6.69 -5.60 -6.73
C VAL A 35 -7.75 -5.04 -5.79
N THR A 36 -9.02 -5.42 -6.02
CA THR A 36 -10.14 -5.01 -5.17
C THR A 36 -10.21 -5.85 -3.90
N LEU A 37 -10.77 -5.27 -2.84
CA LEU A 37 -11.08 -5.98 -1.61
C LEU A 37 -12.56 -6.36 -1.59
N LYS A 38 -12.84 -7.56 -1.08
CA LYS A 38 -14.21 -7.99 -0.81
C LYS A 38 -14.73 -7.28 0.44
N PRO A 39 -15.92 -6.66 0.39
CA PRO A 39 -16.49 -6.02 1.58
C PRO A 39 -16.86 -7.06 2.65
N PRO A 40 -16.91 -6.67 3.95
CA PRO A 40 -17.26 -7.58 5.03
C PRO A 40 -18.60 -8.31 4.86
N SER A 41 -19.54 -7.73 4.11
CA SER A 41 -20.85 -8.34 3.79
C SER A 41 -20.75 -9.66 3.04
N GLU A 42 -19.74 -9.85 2.19
CA GLU A 42 -19.54 -11.10 1.46
C GLU A 42 -19.17 -12.30 2.37
N PHE A 43 -18.75 -12.05 3.59
CA PHE A 43 -18.36 -13.08 4.55
C PHE A 43 -19.50 -13.46 5.52
N GLN A 44 -20.65 -12.79 5.47
CA GLN A 44 -21.77 -13.05 6.39
C GLN A 44 -22.42 -14.42 6.18
N SER A 45 -22.32 -15.00 5.01
CA SER A 45 -22.80 -16.36 4.73
C SER A 45 -22.01 -17.45 5.47
N ILE A 46 -20.80 -17.16 5.96
CA ILE A 46 -19.99 -18.08 6.76
C ILE A 46 -20.55 -18.09 8.18
N GLN A 47 -21.31 -19.14 8.52
CA GLN A 47 -22.03 -19.23 9.81
C GLN A 47 -21.08 -19.42 10.99
N ASP A 48 -20.01 -20.21 10.84
CA ASP A 48 -18.99 -20.38 11.86
C ASP A 48 -18.24 -19.08 12.10
N LYS A 49 -18.37 -18.53 13.31
CA LYS A 49 -17.77 -17.23 13.69
C LYS A 49 -16.26 -17.23 13.54
N ARG A 50 -15.60 -18.36 13.88
CA ARG A 50 -14.14 -18.47 13.77
C ARG A 50 -13.71 -18.51 12.31
N ALA A 51 -14.35 -19.31 11.48
CA ALA A 51 -14.06 -19.40 10.05
C ALA A 51 -14.29 -18.05 9.36
N ARG A 52 -15.38 -17.35 9.70
CA ARG A 52 -15.67 -16.01 9.17
C ARG A 52 -14.58 -14.99 9.56
N SER A 53 -14.17 -14.98 10.82
CA SER A 53 -13.09 -14.09 11.28
C SER A 53 -11.78 -14.35 10.55
N ILE A 54 -11.41 -15.62 10.38
CA ILE A 54 -10.23 -16.01 9.62
C ILE A 54 -10.31 -15.55 8.16
N ALA A 55 -11.47 -15.74 7.52
CA ALA A 55 -11.67 -15.33 6.12
C ALA A 55 -11.57 -13.80 5.94
N LEU A 56 -12.10 -13.02 6.88
CA LEU A 56 -11.96 -11.56 6.89
C LEU A 56 -10.49 -11.14 7.00
N PHE A 57 -9.71 -11.78 7.88
CA PHE A 57 -8.30 -11.47 8.01
C PHE A 57 -7.49 -11.92 6.79
N GLN A 58 -7.87 -13.03 6.16
CA GLN A 58 -7.24 -13.46 4.91
C GLN A 58 -7.47 -12.46 3.77
N GLU A 59 -8.66 -11.86 3.69
CA GLU A 59 -8.93 -10.81 2.72
C GLU A 59 -8.10 -9.55 3.02
N ALA A 60 -8.06 -9.09 4.28
CA ALA A 60 -7.19 -8.00 4.73
C ALA A 60 -5.70 -8.31 4.48
N GLY A 61 -5.34 -9.58 4.45
CA GLY A 61 -4.00 -10.08 4.17
C GLY A 61 -3.45 -9.64 2.81
N LYS A 62 -4.30 -9.37 1.83
CA LYS A 62 -3.88 -8.81 0.52
C LYS A 62 -3.18 -7.47 0.69
N VAL A 63 -3.66 -6.63 1.63
CA VAL A 63 -3.05 -5.35 1.98
C VAL A 63 -1.80 -5.56 2.83
N ILE A 64 -1.92 -6.33 3.92
CA ILE A 64 -0.86 -6.57 4.91
C ILE A 64 0.40 -7.16 4.25
N GLN A 65 0.23 -8.01 3.24
CA GLN A 65 1.32 -8.64 2.51
C GLN A 65 1.72 -7.87 1.23
N SER A 66 1.15 -6.70 0.97
CA SER A 66 1.56 -5.85 -0.14
C SER A 66 2.92 -5.20 0.13
N PRO A 67 3.67 -4.81 -0.91
CA PRO A 67 4.91 -4.06 -0.74
C PRO A 67 4.75 -2.79 0.09
N ARG A 68 3.58 -2.16 0.07
CA ARG A 68 3.30 -0.91 0.83
C ARG A 68 3.41 -1.12 2.33
N CYS A 69 2.96 -2.26 2.83
CA CYS A 69 3.08 -2.62 4.24
C CYS A 69 4.45 -3.24 4.55
N LEU A 70 4.87 -4.22 3.73
CA LEU A 70 6.07 -4.99 4.01
C LEU A 70 7.36 -4.16 3.98
N ASN A 71 7.43 -3.10 3.15
CA ASN A 71 8.59 -2.22 3.10
C ASN A 71 8.88 -1.50 4.43
N CYS A 72 7.81 -1.15 5.18
CA CYS A 72 7.91 -0.53 6.50
C CYS A 72 8.00 -1.52 7.65
N HIS A 73 7.75 -2.83 7.40
CA HIS A 73 7.80 -3.92 8.36
C HIS A 73 8.95 -4.92 8.09
N PRO A 74 10.21 -4.44 7.89
CA PRO A 74 11.34 -5.31 7.56
C PRO A 74 11.78 -6.16 8.76
N VAL A 75 12.40 -7.30 8.47
CA VAL A 75 12.96 -8.21 9.50
C VAL A 75 14.32 -7.74 10.02
N THR A 76 14.93 -6.78 9.35
CA THR A 76 16.23 -6.17 9.74
C THR A 76 16.03 -4.70 10.09
N ASP A 77 17.08 -4.03 10.51
CA ASP A 77 17.05 -2.59 10.73
C ASP A 77 17.09 -1.77 9.42
N ARG A 78 17.24 -2.42 8.29
CA ARG A 78 17.25 -1.77 7.00
C ARG A 78 15.85 -1.81 6.36
N PRO A 79 15.21 -0.67 6.04
CA PRO A 79 13.94 -0.64 5.33
C PRO A 79 14.06 -1.22 3.93
N ARG A 80 12.92 -1.52 3.33
CA ARG A 80 12.80 -1.88 1.93
C ARG A 80 12.08 -0.78 1.17
N GLN A 81 12.22 -0.79 -0.16
CA GLN A 81 11.55 0.18 -1.04
C GLN A 81 11.15 -0.48 -2.37
N GLY A 82 10.35 0.25 -3.14
CA GLY A 82 9.87 -0.22 -4.45
C GLY A 82 8.77 -1.28 -4.36
N ASP A 83 8.28 -1.70 -5.51
CA ASP A 83 7.28 -2.77 -5.61
C ASP A 83 7.94 -4.15 -5.54
N ASP A 84 9.22 -4.25 -5.88
CA ASP A 84 10.06 -5.42 -5.77
C ASP A 84 10.67 -5.62 -4.37
N MET A 85 10.41 -4.68 -3.44
CA MET A 85 10.86 -4.73 -2.06
C MET A 85 12.38 -4.88 -1.89
N HIS A 86 13.18 -4.28 -2.78
CA HIS A 86 14.63 -4.26 -2.61
C HIS A 86 15.04 -3.45 -1.37
N LEU A 87 16.28 -3.60 -0.94
CA LEU A 87 16.80 -2.84 0.21
C LEU A 87 16.86 -1.35 -0.12
N HIS A 88 16.54 -0.51 0.86
CA HIS A 88 16.51 0.94 0.70
C HIS A 88 17.86 1.51 0.26
N GLU A 89 17.85 2.31 -0.79
CA GLU A 89 18.98 3.08 -1.27
C GLU A 89 18.69 4.60 -1.17
N PRO A 90 19.59 5.39 -0.57
CA PRO A 90 20.86 5.00 0.04
C PRO A 90 20.68 4.10 1.27
N PRO A 91 21.73 3.36 1.71
CA PRO A 91 21.62 2.48 2.86
C PRO A 91 21.36 3.28 4.15
N VAL A 92 20.20 3.09 4.74
CA VAL A 92 19.75 3.70 5.98
C VAL A 92 19.37 2.61 7.00
N GLN A 93 19.30 2.97 8.28
CA GLN A 93 18.94 2.05 9.34
C GLN A 93 17.76 2.59 10.15
N ARG A 94 17.01 1.69 10.80
CA ARG A 94 15.85 1.96 11.65
C ARG A 94 16.12 3.08 12.66
N GLY A 95 17.21 3.00 13.39
CA GLY A 95 17.51 3.94 14.48
C GLY A 95 16.48 3.93 15.62
N ALA A 96 16.66 4.82 16.57
CA ALA A 96 15.76 4.97 17.70
C ALA A 96 14.35 5.41 17.22
N GLY A 97 13.32 4.73 17.72
CA GLY A 97 11.92 5.02 17.39
C GLY A 97 11.53 4.77 15.93
N GLY A 98 12.36 4.08 15.15
CA GLY A 98 12.06 3.81 13.74
C GLY A 98 12.29 5.00 12.79
N MET A 99 12.85 6.11 13.29
CA MET A 99 12.95 7.39 12.57
C MET A 99 14.32 7.63 11.92
N GLY A 100 15.10 6.58 11.71
CA GLY A 100 16.45 6.66 11.16
C GLY A 100 17.55 6.82 12.23
N ALA A 101 18.77 6.42 11.89
CA ALA A 101 19.93 6.57 12.75
C ALA A 101 20.32 8.05 12.91
N SER A 102 21.07 8.37 13.99
CA SER A 102 21.65 9.69 14.17
C SER A 102 22.54 10.04 12.97
N GLY A 103 22.36 11.22 12.41
CA GLY A 103 23.09 11.66 11.20
C GLY A 103 22.44 11.26 9.87
N MET A 104 21.46 10.34 9.85
CA MET A 104 20.68 10.00 8.65
C MET A 104 19.23 9.67 9.04
N ARG A 105 18.51 10.68 9.47
CA ARG A 105 17.10 10.58 9.84
C ARG A 105 16.24 10.44 8.60
N CYS A 106 15.12 9.70 8.70
CA CYS A 106 14.17 9.52 7.61
C CYS A 106 13.72 10.86 7.01
N PHE A 107 13.36 11.83 7.85
CA PHE A 107 12.90 13.16 7.43
C PHE A 107 13.99 14.04 6.77
N THR A 108 15.27 13.62 6.74
CA THR A 108 16.30 14.30 5.95
C THR A 108 15.97 14.27 4.46
N CYS A 109 15.34 13.18 4.00
CA CYS A 109 14.94 13.01 2.59
C CYS A 109 13.42 12.97 2.42
N HIS A 110 12.70 12.37 3.41
CA HIS A 110 11.24 12.21 3.34
C HIS A 110 10.55 13.43 3.99
N GLY A 111 10.02 14.32 3.15
CA GLY A 111 9.27 15.50 3.60
C GLY A 111 7.85 15.14 4.09
N ALA A 112 7.06 16.17 4.37
CA ALA A 112 5.68 16.03 4.83
C ALA A 112 4.71 15.51 3.75
N ALA A 113 5.11 15.51 2.48
CA ALA A 113 4.33 15.01 1.35
C ALA A 113 5.27 14.36 0.32
N ASN A 114 4.70 13.57 -0.59
CA ASN A 114 5.45 13.01 -1.72
C ASN A 114 6.06 14.13 -2.57
N PHE A 115 7.31 13.94 -2.97
CA PHE A 115 8.01 14.78 -3.94
C PHE A 115 8.13 14.01 -5.26
N ASP A 116 7.11 14.09 -6.10
CA ASP A 116 6.97 13.30 -7.32
C ASP A 116 8.10 13.52 -8.35
N PRO A 117 8.64 14.74 -8.56
CA PRO A 117 9.77 14.92 -9.48
C PRO A 117 11.02 14.10 -9.08
N GLY A 118 11.25 13.93 -7.79
CA GLY A 118 12.35 13.11 -7.26
C GLY A 118 11.94 11.68 -6.94
N LYS A 119 10.68 11.30 -7.12
CA LYS A 119 10.11 10.01 -6.71
C LYS A 119 10.37 9.69 -5.24
N ILE A 120 10.46 10.71 -4.39
CA ILE A 120 10.70 10.57 -2.96
C ILE A 120 9.35 10.54 -2.24
N PRO A 121 9.03 9.46 -1.51
CA PRO A 121 7.80 9.42 -0.72
C PRO A 121 7.91 10.33 0.50
N GLY A 122 6.78 10.82 0.99
CA GLY A 122 6.75 11.67 2.18
C GLY A 122 5.44 11.54 2.95
N ASN A 123 5.57 11.72 4.26
CA ASN A 123 4.48 11.84 5.23
C ASN A 123 5.06 12.50 6.50
N PRO A 124 4.31 13.34 7.22
CA PRO A 124 4.81 14.01 8.42
C PRO A 124 5.31 13.06 9.52
N LYS A 125 4.81 11.82 9.52
CA LYS A 125 5.13 10.77 10.50
C LYS A 125 6.02 9.66 9.91
N TRP A 126 6.83 9.96 8.89
CA TRP A 126 7.62 8.95 8.18
C TRP A 126 8.57 8.19 9.10
N MET A 127 8.29 6.90 9.31
CA MET A 127 9.05 6.03 10.20
C MET A 127 8.82 4.56 9.88
N LEU A 128 9.68 3.68 10.37
CA LEU A 128 9.47 2.23 10.34
C LEU A 128 8.58 1.78 11.50
N ALA A 129 7.85 0.70 11.28
CA ALA A 129 7.19 -0.03 12.34
C ALA A 129 8.20 -0.56 13.39
N PRO A 130 7.79 -0.83 14.64
CA PRO A 130 8.67 -1.45 15.63
C PRO A 130 9.31 -2.74 15.12
N ALA A 131 10.55 -3.01 15.50
CA ALA A 131 11.27 -4.24 15.08
C ALA A 131 10.50 -5.52 15.47
N SER A 132 9.73 -5.48 16.57
CA SER A 132 8.83 -6.56 17.00
C SER A 132 7.71 -6.85 16.00
N MET A 133 7.38 -5.89 15.11
CA MET A 133 6.36 -5.99 14.06
C MET A 133 7.00 -6.25 12.68
N ALA A 134 8.01 -7.09 12.62
CA ALA A 134 8.63 -7.54 11.38
C ALA A 134 7.73 -8.55 10.66
N TRP A 135 7.36 -8.28 9.39
CA TRP A 135 6.41 -9.10 8.62
C TRP A 135 7.01 -9.77 7.39
N VAL A 136 8.06 -9.23 6.81
CA VAL A 136 8.70 -9.80 5.61
C VAL A 136 9.03 -11.28 5.83
N GLY A 137 8.56 -12.14 4.92
CA GLY A 137 8.80 -13.59 4.96
C GLY A 137 8.00 -14.35 6.03
N LYS A 138 7.08 -13.70 6.74
CA LYS A 138 6.19 -14.38 7.70
C LYS A 138 4.87 -14.78 7.06
N SER A 139 4.32 -15.90 7.51
CA SER A 139 2.95 -16.28 7.15
C SER A 139 1.94 -15.27 7.71
N LEU A 140 0.78 -15.19 7.07
CA LEU A 140 -0.29 -14.29 7.51
C LEU A 140 -0.76 -14.63 8.94
N GLY A 141 -0.73 -15.92 9.33
CA GLY A 141 -1.05 -16.34 10.70
C GLY A 141 -0.05 -15.82 11.72
N HIS A 142 1.24 -15.83 11.42
CA HIS A 142 2.26 -15.25 12.29
C HIS A 142 2.13 -13.73 12.40
N ILE A 143 1.83 -13.03 11.29
CA ILE A 143 1.57 -11.59 11.29
C ILE A 143 0.35 -11.27 12.15
N CYS A 144 -0.75 -12.02 12.00
CA CYS A 144 -1.94 -11.88 12.82
C CYS A 144 -1.64 -12.01 14.32
N ALA A 145 -0.86 -13.01 14.71
CA ALA A 145 -0.46 -13.21 16.09
C ALA A 145 0.36 -12.02 16.63
N GLN A 146 1.28 -11.46 15.83
CA GLN A 146 2.06 -10.28 16.20
C GLN A 146 1.17 -9.04 16.38
N ILE A 147 0.21 -8.82 15.49
CA ILE A 147 -0.75 -7.70 15.56
C ILE A 147 -1.51 -7.75 16.89
N LYS A 148 -1.90 -8.93 17.34
CA LYS A 148 -2.68 -9.13 18.57
C LYS A 148 -1.84 -9.10 19.85
N ASP A 149 -0.54 -9.18 19.76
CA ASP A 149 0.35 -9.25 20.91
C ASP A 149 0.76 -7.84 21.38
N PRO A 150 0.25 -7.33 22.55
CA PRO A 150 0.60 -6.01 23.05
C PRO A 150 2.10 -5.81 23.27
N ALA A 151 2.84 -6.87 23.58
CA ALA A 151 4.30 -6.79 23.74
C ALA A 151 5.03 -6.51 22.41
N ARG A 152 4.37 -6.76 21.28
CA ARG A 152 4.92 -6.57 19.92
C ARG A 152 4.35 -5.35 19.22
N ASN A 153 3.05 -5.09 19.35
CA ASN A 153 2.32 -4.05 18.61
C ASN A 153 2.46 -2.64 19.21
N GLY A 154 3.33 -2.46 20.19
CA GLY A 154 3.52 -1.18 20.89
C GLY A 154 2.47 -0.89 21.95
N GLY A 155 1.89 -1.92 22.56
CA GLY A 155 0.91 -1.82 23.64
C GLY A 155 -0.50 -1.46 23.18
N LYS A 156 -0.81 -1.55 21.89
CA LYS A 156 -2.13 -1.15 21.37
C LYS A 156 -3.22 -2.15 21.74
N THR A 157 -4.38 -1.62 22.16
CA THR A 157 -5.63 -2.39 22.27
C THR A 157 -6.18 -2.74 20.89
N MET A 158 -7.19 -3.62 20.81
CA MET A 158 -7.83 -3.96 19.55
C MET A 158 -8.49 -2.74 18.89
N GLU A 159 -9.12 -1.87 19.65
CA GLU A 159 -9.74 -0.63 19.18
C GLU A 159 -8.69 0.30 18.58
N GLN A 160 -7.54 0.46 19.26
CA GLN A 160 -6.42 1.26 18.76
C GLN A 160 -5.77 0.66 17.51
N LEU A 161 -5.79 -0.67 17.36
CA LEU A 161 -5.32 -1.33 16.14
C LEU A 161 -6.26 -1.10 14.97
N VAL A 162 -7.59 -1.18 15.20
CA VAL A 162 -8.60 -0.85 14.18
C VAL A 162 -8.43 0.61 13.75
N GLU A 163 -8.34 1.54 14.71
CA GLU A 163 -8.14 2.97 14.42
C GLU A 163 -6.85 3.22 13.65
N HIS A 164 -5.73 2.62 14.06
CA HIS A 164 -4.45 2.74 13.38
C HIS A 164 -4.53 2.25 11.93
N MET A 165 -5.15 1.10 11.68
CA MET A 165 -5.21 0.54 10.33
C MET A 165 -6.22 1.28 9.44
N ALA A 166 -7.32 1.78 10.01
CA ALA A 166 -8.39 2.43 9.27
C ALA A 166 -8.12 3.93 8.99
N HIS A 167 -7.42 4.64 9.90
CA HIS A 167 -7.40 6.10 9.88
C HIS A 167 -6.02 6.74 10.05
N ASP A 168 -4.97 5.99 10.40
CA ASP A 168 -3.63 6.57 10.53
C ASP A 168 -3.11 7.07 9.17
N GLU A 169 -2.60 8.30 9.14
CA GLU A 169 -2.13 8.96 7.91
C GLU A 169 -0.91 8.27 7.29
N LEU A 170 -0.01 7.69 8.11
CA LEU A 170 1.15 6.98 7.60
C LEU A 170 0.73 5.64 6.99
N VAL A 171 -0.24 4.95 7.57
CA VAL A 171 -0.85 3.76 6.97
C VAL A 171 -1.56 4.14 5.67
N GLY A 172 -2.31 5.25 5.67
CA GLY A 172 -3.02 5.79 4.51
C GLY A 172 -2.13 6.14 3.33
N TRP A 173 -0.85 6.47 3.60
CA TRP A 173 0.12 6.66 2.54
C TRP A 173 0.23 5.42 1.63
N GLY A 174 -0.03 4.23 2.13
CA GLY A 174 -0.01 2.99 1.35
C GLY A 174 -0.91 3.02 0.11
N TRP A 175 -1.98 3.81 0.12
CA TRP A 175 -2.89 4.00 -1.02
C TRP A 175 -2.58 5.24 -1.86
N HIS A 176 -1.68 6.10 -1.37
CA HIS A 176 -1.23 7.32 -2.05
C HIS A 176 0.31 7.39 -2.15
N PRO A 177 0.98 6.34 -2.68
CA PRO A 177 2.43 6.17 -2.56
C PRO A 177 3.24 7.09 -3.49
N GLY A 178 2.58 7.92 -4.30
CA GLY A 178 3.21 8.77 -5.30
C GLY A 178 3.65 8.02 -6.57
N VAL A 179 4.27 8.73 -7.46
CA VAL A 179 4.64 8.26 -8.81
C VAL A 179 5.57 7.04 -8.76
N GLY A 180 5.28 6.07 -9.63
CA GLY A 180 6.13 4.89 -9.85
C GLY A 180 6.01 3.81 -8.76
N ARG A 181 4.94 3.85 -7.96
CA ARG A 181 4.63 2.83 -6.95
C ARG A 181 3.19 2.37 -7.09
N THR A 182 2.97 1.07 -7.06
CA THR A 182 1.63 0.49 -7.05
C THR A 182 0.98 0.74 -5.67
N PRO A 183 -0.22 1.33 -5.59
CA PRO A 183 -0.96 1.44 -4.34
C PRO A 183 -1.24 0.09 -3.69
N ALA A 184 -1.52 0.09 -2.39
CA ALA A 184 -2.07 -1.08 -1.72
C ALA A 184 -3.44 -1.47 -2.31
N PRO A 185 -3.85 -2.75 -2.23
CA PRO A 185 -5.16 -3.19 -2.71
C PRO A 185 -6.34 -2.44 -2.08
N GLY A 186 -7.35 -2.15 -2.87
CA GLY A 186 -8.57 -1.46 -2.43
C GLY A 186 -8.33 -0.04 -1.94
N THR A 187 -9.01 0.34 -0.88
CA THR A 187 -8.87 1.63 -0.18
C THR A 187 -8.56 1.42 1.30
N GLN A 188 -8.05 2.46 1.99
CA GLN A 188 -7.84 2.40 3.43
C GLN A 188 -9.16 2.17 4.19
N GLU A 189 -10.25 2.74 3.72
CA GLU A 189 -11.59 2.55 4.30
C GLU A 189 -12.05 1.10 4.19
N GLU A 190 -11.93 0.47 3.01
CA GLU A 190 -12.26 -0.95 2.81
C GLU A 190 -11.40 -1.86 3.67
N PHE A 191 -10.10 -1.58 3.76
CA PHE A 191 -9.18 -2.30 4.64
C PHE A 191 -9.57 -2.15 6.11
N GLY A 192 -9.85 -0.92 6.56
CA GLY A 192 -10.31 -0.63 7.92
C GLY A 192 -11.61 -1.36 8.26
N ALA A 193 -12.57 -1.42 7.33
CA ALA A 193 -13.81 -2.15 7.50
C ALA A 193 -13.58 -3.67 7.68
N LEU A 194 -12.65 -4.26 6.93
CA LEU A 194 -12.26 -5.67 7.09
C LEU A 194 -11.61 -5.93 8.46
N ILE A 195 -10.70 -5.08 8.90
CA ILE A 195 -10.03 -5.19 10.19
C ILE A 195 -11.03 -5.04 11.35
N LYS A 196 -11.97 -4.08 11.24
CA LYS A 196 -13.04 -3.92 12.21
C LYS A 196 -13.93 -5.17 12.31
N ALA A 197 -14.40 -5.68 11.17
CA ALA A 197 -15.23 -6.88 11.14
C ALA A 197 -14.48 -8.13 11.66
N TRP A 198 -13.19 -8.24 11.37
CA TRP A 198 -12.32 -9.27 11.94
C TRP A 198 -12.24 -9.16 13.46
N ALA A 199 -12.01 -7.98 14.00
CA ALA A 199 -11.96 -7.74 15.45
C ALA A 199 -13.28 -8.11 16.14
N GLU A 200 -14.42 -7.64 15.60
CA GLU A 200 -15.77 -7.91 16.12
C GLU A 200 -16.16 -9.39 16.03
N SER A 201 -15.62 -10.12 15.04
CA SER A 201 -15.85 -11.56 14.90
C SER A 201 -14.94 -12.42 15.79
N GLY A 202 -14.13 -11.83 16.65
CA GLY A 202 -13.31 -12.51 17.66
C GLY A 202 -11.81 -12.55 17.32
N ALA A 203 -11.38 -11.83 16.30
CA ALA A 203 -9.96 -11.66 15.93
C ALA A 203 -9.18 -12.99 15.81
N TYR A 204 -9.80 -14.02 15.22
CA TYR A 204 -9.14 -15.30 15.00
C TYR A 204 -8.13 -15.21 13.86
N CYS A 205 -6.96 -15.85 14.09
CA CYS A 205 -5.88 -15.88 13.11
C CYS A 205 -5.95 -17.12 12.22
N PRO A 206 -5.57 -17.02 10.94
CA PRO A 206 -5.31 -18.19 10.11
C PRO A 206 -4.17 -19.04 10.71
N LYS A 207 -4.02 -20.28 10.22
CA LYS A 207 -2.88 -21.11 10.59
C LYS A 207 -1.58 -20.44 10.12
N GLY A 208 -0.51 -20.61 10.89
CA GLY A 208 0.84 -20.13 10.59
C GLY A 208 1.53 -20.94 9.51
#